data_e07ffad2aa6cd3c0aa2aee11286b0015
#
_entry.id   e07ffad2aa6cd3c0aa2aee11286b0015
#
_cell.length_a   1.000
_cell.length_b   1.000
_cell.length_c   1.000
_cell.angle_alpha   90.00
_cell.angle_beta   90.00
_cell.angle_gamma   90.00
#
_symmetry.space_group_name_H-M   'P 1'
#
loop_
_entity.id
_entity.type
_entity.pdbx_description
1 polymer ?
#
loop_
_entity_poly.entity_id
_entity_poly.type
_entity_poly.pdbx_seq_one_letter_code
_entity_poly.pdbx_strand_id
1 'polypeptide(L)'
;MYVEEPPRELAEDLVNNTVTIPDLKPLNEDMAEGFEKLREFMKASKEVDEVHERLTDEYTRLFLGPGSPPVPPYESMYVGGTMGGPSLLRLKKDYRKAGIAKSKEYPEPEDYIAFELKFMYHLCEEALKKGERMGKYWELQKEFMDEHLIKWVPDFCDDLYKSEHSDFYKSIAKITKGFILMDKDWIDECEGVF
;
A
#
# COMPACT_ATOMS: atom_id res chain seq x y z
N MET A 1 3.85 1.66 -7.24
CA MET A 1 2.89 0.67 -7.76
C MET A 1 1.44 1.15 -7.67
N TYR A 2 1.03 1.76 -6.57
CA TYR A 2 -0.32 2.35 -6.47
C TYR A 2 -0.37 3.81 -6.90
N VAL A 3 0.75 4.51 -7.03
CA VAL A 3 0.83 5.99 -7.19
C VAL A 3 0.53 6.44 -8.61
N GLU A 4 0.98 5.69 -9.59
CA GLU A 4 0.95 6.03 -11.00
C GLU A 4 1.05 4.76 -11.85
N GLU A 5 0.78 4.92 -13.12
CA GLU A 5 0.99 3.87 -14.11
C GLU A 5 2.40 3.28 -13.98
N PRO A 6 2.54 1.95 -14.00
CA PRO A 6 3.83 1.30 -13.84
C PRO A 6 4.83 1.79 -14.90
N PRO A 7 5.99 2.32 -14.48
CA PRO A 7 6.98 2.79 -15.43
C PRO A 7 7.65 1.61 -16.14
N ARG A 8 8.22 1.88 -17.33
CA ARG A 8 8.92 0.87 -18.13
C ARG A 8 10.09 0.21 -17.38
N GLU A 9 10.76 0.98 -16.55
CA GLU A 9 11.86 0.50 -15.70
C GLU A 9 11.43 -0.64 -14.78
N LEU A 10 10.20 -0.62 -14.28
CA LEU A 10 9.67 -1.73 -13.51
C LEU A 10 9.56 -3.01 -14.34
N ALA A 11 9.11 -2.91 -15.60
CA ALA A 11 9.06 -4.07 -16.49
C ALA A 11 10.48 -4.61 -16.80
N GLU A 12 11.45 -3.73 -16.98
CA GLU A 12 12.86 -4.09 -17.14
C GLU A 12 13.39 -4.84 -15.92
N ASP A 13 13.12 -4.35 -14.73
CA ASP A 13 13.53 -4.98 -13.48
C ASP A 13 12.89 -6.36 -13.26
N LEU A 14 11.61 -6.50 -13.61
CA LEU A 14 10.90 -7.78 -13.49
C LEU A 14 11.45 -8.83 -14.46
N VAL A 15 11.69 -8.45 -15.73
CA VAL A 15 12.24 -9.34 -16.77
C VAL A 15 13.68 -9.75 -16.47
N ASN A 16 14.50 -8.79 -16.01
CA ASN A 16 15.91 -9.01 -15.71
C ASN A 16 16.14 -9.64 -14.32
N ASN A 17 15.07 -9.88 -13.54
CA ASN A 17 15.14 -10.37 -12.16
C ASN A 17 16.02 -9.50 -11.24
N THR A 18 16.01 -8.18 -11.45
CA THR A 18 16.71 -7.20 -10.61
C THR A 18 15.87 -6.75 -9.42
N VAL A 19 14.55 -7.03 -9.44
CA VAL A 19 13.69 -6.84 -8.27
C VAL A 19 14.18 -7.71 -7.12
N THR A 20 14.67 -7.07 -6.07
CA THR A 20 15.10 -7.78 -4.86
C THR A 20 13.88 -8.21 -4.06
N ILE A 21 13.54 -9.49 -4.12
CA ILE A 21 12.58 -10.08 -3.19
C ILE A 21 13.37 -10.45 -1.93
N PRO A 22 13.01 -9.90 -0.75
CA PRO A 22 13.71 -10.21 0.48
C PRO A 22 13.72 -11.72 0.74
N ASP A 23 14.87 -12.27 1.08
CA ASP A 23 15.03 -13.67 1.53
C ASP A 23 14.59 -13.82 3.01
N LEU A 24 13.62 -13.03 3.39
CA LEU A 24 12.95 -13.12 4.68
C LEU A 24 11.97 -14.27 4.59
N LYS A 25 11.96 -15.13 5.60
CA LYS A 25 10.82 -16.02 5.78
C LYS A 25 9.60 -15.13 5.89
N PRO A 26 8.60 -15.30 5.00
CA PRO A 26 7.38 -14.52 5.11
C PRO A 26 6.80 -14.77 6.49
N LEU A 27 6.46 -13.70 7.19
CA LEU A 27 6.01 -13.77 8.57
C LEU A 27 4.57 -14.23 8.70
N ASN A 28 3.81 -14.20 7.57
CA ASN A 28 2.47 -14.77 7.49
C ASN A 28 2.17 -15.37 6.10
N GLU A 29 1.02 -16.08 6.01
CA GLU A 29 0.61 -16.80 4.81
C GLU A 29 0.35 -15.88 3.61
N ASP A 30 -0.27 -14.71 3.83
CA ASP A 30 -0.54 -13.76 2.75
C ASP A 30 0.75 -13.25 2.09
N MET A 31 1.77 -12.89 2.89
CA MET A 31 3.07 -12.49 2.35
C MET A 31 3.76 -13.64 1.61
N ALA A 32 3.67 -14.87 2.14
CA ALA A 32 4.24 -16.05 1.49
C ALA A 32 3.63 -16.26 0.11
N GLU A 33 2.30 -16.29 0.03
CA GLU A 33 1.56 -16.42 -1.21
C GLU A 33 1.88 -15.28 -2.19
N GLY A 34 1.92 -14.05 -1.70
CA GLY A 34 2.21 -12.87 -2.51
C GLY A 34 3.59 -12.91 -3.15
N PHE A 35 4.62 -13.25 -2.38
CA PHE A 35 5.99 -13.38 -2.92
C PHE A 35 6.13 -14.54 -3.89
N GLU A 36 5.43 -15.66 -3.66
CA GLU A 36 5.47 -16.78 -4.61
C GLU A 36 4.81 -16.39 -5.94
N LYS A 37 3.63 -15.76 -5.91
CA LYS A 37 2.97 -15.23 -7.12
C LYS A 37 3.85 -14.23 -7.86
N LEU A 38 4.54 -13.35 -7.15
CA LEU A 38 5.47 -12.41 -7.78
C LEU A 38 6.63 -13.12 -8.46
N ARG A 39 7.21 -14.16 -7.83
CA ARG A 39 8.26 -14.99 -8.45
C ARG A 39 7.74 -15.73 -9.69
N GLU A 40 6.51 -16.25 -9.64
CA GLU A 40 5.88 -16.91 -10.80
C GLU A 40 5.68 -15.92 -11.95
N PHE A 41 5.18 -14.72 -11.64
CA PHE A 41 5.03 -13.64 -12.62
C PHE A 41 6.38 -13.29 -13.27
N MET A 42 7.43 -13.08 -12.47
CA MET A 42 8.78 -12.79 -12.98
C MET A 42 9.34 -13.93 -13.85
N LYS A 43 9.17 -15.19 -13.45
CA LYS A 43 9.58 -16.36 -14.25
C LYS A 43 8.87 -16.44 -15.60
N ALA A 44 7.61 -16.03 -15.66
CA ALA A 44 6.82 -16.00 -16.89
C ALA A 44 7.15 -14.82 -17.80
N SER A 45 7.68 -13.72 -17.24
CA SER A 45 8.00 -12.48 -17.93
C SER A 45 9.30 -12.65 -18.76
N LYS A 46 9.23 -12.39 -20.09
CA LYS A 46 10.36 -12.60 -21.03
C LYS A 46 10.72 -11.36 -21.80
N GLU A 47 9.76 -10.60 -22.25
CA GLU A 47 9.94 -9.44 -23.11
C GLU A 47 9.45 -8.18 -22.39
N VAL A 48 10.29 -7.15 -22.33
CA VAL A 48 10.03 -5.93 -21.56
C VAL A 48 8.79 -5.19 -22.07
N ASP A 49 8.62 -5.09 -23.40
CA ASP A 49 7.47 -4.38 -23.99
C ASP A 49 6.15 -5.07 -23.65
N GLU A 50 6.10 -6.41 -23.75
CA GLU A 50 4.92 -7.20 -23.40
C GLU A 50 4.57 -7.05 -21.90
N VAL A 51 5.58 -7.11 -21.03
CA VAL A 51 5.37 -6.95 -19.58
C VAL A 51 4.90 -5.54 -19.24
N HIS A 52 5.48 -4.52 -19.84
CA HIS A 52 5.07 -3.14 -19.61
C HIS A 52 3.63 -2.88 -20.08
N GLU A 53 3.27 -3.34 -21.28
CA GLU A 53 1.90 -3.23 -21.80
C GLU A 53 0.91 -3.93 -20.86
N ARG A 54 1.24 -5.14 -20.39
CA ARG A 54 0.42 -5.90 -19.45
C ARG A 54 0.23 -5.18 -18.12
N LEU A 55 1.30 -4.65 -17.52
CA LEU A 55 1.23 -3.89 -16.27
C LEU A 55 0.36 -2.64 -16.41
N THR A 56 0.52 -1.90 -17.51
CA THR A 56 -0.27 -0.71 -17.85
C THR A 56 -1.75 -1.05 -18.02
N ASP A 57 -2.07 -2.15 -18.72
CA ASP A 57 -3.43 -2.61 -18.94
C ASP A 57 -4.10 -3.04 -17.62
N GLU A 58 -3.40 -3.83 -16.79
CA GLU A 58 -3.88 -4.19 -15.45
C GLU A 58 -4.16 -2.95 -14.59
N TYR A 59 -3.23 -1.99 -14.55
CA TYR A 59 -3.39 -0.73 -13.81
C TYR A 59 -4.61 0.07 -14.27
N THR A 60 -4.73 0.24 -15.58
CA THR A 60 -5.83 1.00 -16.18
C THR A 60 -7.19 0.38 -15.88
N ARG A 61 -7.29 -0.94 -15.98
CA ARG A 61 -8.55 -1.67 -15.70
C ARG A 61 -8.92 -1.64 -14.23
N LEU A 62 -7.95 -1.71 -13.33
CA LEU A 62 -8.19 -1.76 -11.88
C LEU A 62 -8.53 -0.39 -11.30
N PHE A 63 -7.77 0.64 -11.70
CA PHE A 63 -7.74 1.92 -11.01
C PHE A 63 -8.26 3.12 -11.82
N LEU A 64 -8.31 3.02 -13.17
CA LEU A 64 -8.68 4.15 -14.03
C LEU A 64 -9.97 3.94 -14.83
N GLY A 65 -10.55 2.76 -14.86
CA GLY A 65 -11.65 2.37 -15.75
C GLY A 65 -12.74 3.44 -15.98
N PRO A 66 -13.58 3.32 -17.02
CA PRO A 66 -14.62 4.29 -17.35
C PRO A 66 -15.65 4.37 -16.22
N GLY A 67 -15.68 5.48 -15.50
CA GLY A 67 -16.56 5.70 -14.34
C GLY A 67 -15.84 5.52 -13.00
N SER A 68 -16.48 4.83 -12.05
CA SER A 68 -15.83 4.49 -10.80
C SER A 68 -14.88 3.30 -11.01
N PRO A 69 -13.62 3.35 -10.56
CA PRO A 69 -12.71 2.22 -10.70
C PRO A 69 -13.26 0.98 -10.00
N PRO A 70 -13.07 -0.22 -10.57
CA PRO A 70 -13.54 -1.47 -9.94
C PRO A 70 -12.98 -1.69 -8.53
N VAL A 71 -11.75 -1.27 -8.29
CA VAL A 71 -11.07 -1.37 -6.99
C VAL A 71 -10.57 0.03 -6.60
N PRO A 72 -11.42 0.87 -5.98
CA PRO A 72 -11.06 2.24 -5.65
C PRO A 72 -10.02 2.29 -4.54
N PRO A 73 -8.84 2.89 -4.76
CA PRO A 73 -7.75 2.87 -3.79
C PRO A 73 -7.84 4.00 -2.74
N TYR A 74 -9.03 4.21 -2.16
CA TYR A 74 -9.33 5.31 -1.24
C TYR A 74 -10.03 4.81 0.03
N GLU A 75 -9.52 5.17 1.23
CA GLU A 75 -10.12 4.81 2.52
C GLU A 75 -11.61 5.13 2.59
N SER A 76 -12.00 6.33 2.15
CA SER A 76 -13.39 6.79 2.25
C SER A 76 -14.39 5.90 1.50
N MET A 77 -13.95 5.19 0.47
CA MET A 77 -14.79 4.25 -0.27
C MET A 77 -15.10 2.98 0.54
N TYR A 78 -14.14 2.51 1.36
CA TYR A 78 -14.30 1.31 2.18
C TYR A 78 -14.95 1.59 3.53
N VAL A 79 -14.57 2.69 4.19
CA VAL A 79 -15.09 3.04 5.52
C VAL A 79 -16.43 3.79 5.45
N GLY A 80 -16.63 4.63 4.43
CA GLY A 80 -17.81 5.49 4.30
C GLY A 80 -18.72 5.20 3.11
N GLY A 81 -18.29 4.34 2.18
CA GLY A 81 -19.02 4.00 0.95
C GLY A 81 -19.11 5.12 -0.09
N THR A 82 -18.51 6.27 0.17
CA THR A 82 -18.51 7.43 -0.75
C THR A 82 -17.17 8.18 -0.65
N MET A 83 -16.69 8.66 -1.79
CA MET A 83 -15.44 9.43 -1.86
C MET A 83 -15.50 10.67 -0.95
N GLY A 84 -14.50 10.85 -0.10
CA GLY A 84 -14.41 11.95 0.86
C GLY A 84 -15.19 11.69 2.17
N GLY A 85 -15.83 12.70 2.71
CA GLY A 85 -16.65 12.54 3.91
C GLY A 85 -15.88 12.61 5.24
N PRO A 86 -16.48 12.09 6.35
CA PRO A 86 -15.90 12.21 7.69
C PRO A 86 -14.57 11.49 7.89
N SER A 87 -14.32 10.36 7.18
CA SER A 87 -13.05 9.63 7.24
C SER A 87 -11.90 10.50 6.74
N LEU A 88 -12.05 11.14 5.59
CA LEU A 88 -11.06 12.05 5.03
C LEU A 88 -10.77 13.24 5.97
N LEU A 89 -11.77 13.74 6.70
CA LEU A 89 -11.55 14.83 7.67
C LEU A 89 -10.74 14.36 8.88
N ARG A 90 -10.97 13.13 9.37
CA ARG A 90 -10.16 12.52 10.44
C ARG A 90 -8.72 12.35 9.98
N LEU A 91 -8.53 11.72 8.83
CA LEU A 91 -7.22 11.48 8.23
C LEU A 91 -6.40 12.78 8.10
N LYS A 92 -6.99 13.85 7.56
CA LYS A 92 -6.35 15.17 7.47
C LYS A 92 -5.93 15.74 8.83
N LYS A 93 -6.70 15.46 9.89
CA LYS A 93 -6.35 15.87 11.25
C LYS A 93 -5.12 15.11 11.73
N ASP A 94 -5.02 13.82 11.44
CA ASP A 94 -3.92 12.98 11.89
C ASP A 94 -2.61 13.31 11.15
N TYR A 95 -2.66 13.60 9.87
CA TYR A 95 -1.51 14.16 9.15
C TYR A 95 -0.99 15.46 9.79
N ARG A 96 -1.89 16.35 10.19
CA ARG A 96 -1.50 17.62 10.86
C ARG A 96 -0.87 17.41 12.24
N LYS A 97 -1.25 16.36 13.00
CA LYS A 97 -0.60 16.02 14.28
C LYS A 97 0.89 15.73 14.08
N ALA A 98 1.24 15.10 12.97
CA ALA A 98 2.63 14.84 12.59
C ALA A 98 3.32 16.03 11.89
N GLY A 99 2.61 17.13 11.65
CA GLY A 99 3.13 18.29 10.94
C GLY A 99 3.16 18.12 9.41
N ILE A 100 2.42 17.15 8.88
CA ILE A 100 2.35 16.85 7.45
C ILE A 100 1.13 17.51 6.83
N ALA A 101 1.30 18.07 5.65
CA ALA A 101 0.23 18.53 4.78
C ALA A 101 0.50 18.07 3.34
N LYS A 102 -0.56 17.72 2.63
CA LYS A 102 -0.48 17.37 1.22
C LYS A 102 0.01 18.56 0.39
N SER A 103 0.96 18.32 -0.50
CA SER A 103 1.35 19.30 -1.52
C SER A 103 0.15 19.61 -2.44
N LYS A 104 0.03 20.86 -2.86
CA LYS A 104 -1.00 21.27 -3.84
C LYS A 104 -0.75 20.67 -5.23
N GLU A 105 0.47 20.24 -5.49
CA GLU A 105 0.86 19.61 -6.77
C GLU A 105 0.47 18.14 -6.85
N TYR A 106 0.12 17.51 -5.72
CA TYR A 106 -0.31 16.12 -5.71
C TYR A 106 -1.81 16.05 -6.01
N PRO A 107 -2.24 15.42 -7.14
CA PRO A 107 -3.62 15.47 -7.60
C PRO A 107 -4.60 14.65 -6.76
N GLU A 108 -4.14 13.49 -6.24
CA GLU A 108 -5.00 12.54 -5.55
C GLU A 108 -5.46 13.05 -4.17
N PRO A 109 -6.64 12.66 -3.68
CA PRO A 109 -7.08 12.91 -2.31
C PRO A 109 -6.11 12.35 -1.27
N GLU A 110 -6.14 12.88 -0.05
CA GLU A 110 -5.23 12.46 1.02
C GLU A 110 -5.48 11.05 1.53
N ASP A 111 -6.66 10.47 1.28
CA ASP A 111 -7.07 9.09 1.61
C ASP A 111 -6.73 8.07 0.51
N TYR A 112 -5.84 8.44 -0.40
CA TYR A 112 -5.28 7.53 -1.38
C TYR A 112 -4.25 6.61 -0.73
N ILE A 113 -4.33 5.29 -0.98
CA ILE A 113 -3.48 4.28 -0.32
C ILE A 113 -2.00 4.61 -0.33
N ALA A 114 -1.48 5.11 -1.46
CA ALA A 114 -0.06 5.43 -1.54
C ALA A 114 0.33 6.61 -0.64
N PHE A 115 -0.58 7.54 -0.40
CA PHE A 115 -0.33 8.66 0.51
C PHE A 115 -0.33 8.18 1.97
N GLU A 116 -1.26 7.30 2.34
CA GLU A 116 -1.33 6.72 3.68
C GLU A 116 -0.09 5.85 3.99
N LEU A 117 0.32 4.99 3.05
CA LEU A 117 1.54 4.19 3.21
C LEU A 117 2.80 5.07 3.31
N LYS A 118 2.88 6.14 2.52
CA LYS A 118 3.98 7.11 2.59
C LYS A 118 3.98 7.87 3.92
N PHE A 119 2.80 8.15 4.47
CA PHE A 119 2.69 8.78 5.78
C PHE A 119 3.17 7.84 6.89
N MET A 120 2.78 6.56 6.89
CA MET A 120 3.30 5.57 7.83
C MET A 120 4.82 5.45 7.73
N TYR A 121 5.37 5.38 6.51
CA TYR A 121 6.81 5.39 6.29
C TYR A 121 7.49 6.63 6.93
N HIS A 122 6.90 7.81 6.76
CA HIS A 122 7.40 9.04 7.37
C HIS A 122 7.39 8.96 8.91
N LEU A 123 6.33 8.42 9.52
CA LEU A 123 6.26 8.24 10.97
C LEU A 123 7.37 7.29 11.47
N CYS A 124 7.65 6.21 10.72
CA CYS A 124 8.76 5.30 11.03
C CYS A 124 10.11 6.01 10.94
N GLU A 125 10.36 6.79 9.89
CA GLU A 125 11.60 7.56 9.75
C GLU A 125 11.81 8.54 10.90
N GLU A 126 10.76 9.26 11.31
CA GLU A 126 10.83 10.20 12.42
C GLU A 126 11.06 9.50 13.77
N ALA A 127 10.47 8.32 13.98
CA ALA A 127 10.71 7.52 15.17
C ALA A 127 12.17 7.04 15.28
N LEU A 128 12.81 6.72 14.14
CA LEU A 128 14.21 6.31 14.09
C LEU A 128 15.19 7.45 14.36
N LYS A 129 14.78 8.71 14.21
CA LYS A 129 15.60 9.87 14.58
C LYS A 129 15.65 9.96 16.10
N LYS A 130 16.75 9.46 16.69
CA LYS A 130 16.98 9.31 18.15
C LYS A 130 16.63 10.55 18.96
N GLY A 131 15.91 10.38 20.08
CA GLY A 131 15.62 11.41 21.07
C GLY A 131 14.22 11.29 21.69
N GLU A 132 13.80 12.33 22.44
CA GLU A 132 12.50 12.42 23.14
C GLU A 132 11.25 12.31 22.22
N ARG A 133 11.47 12.34 20.91
CA ARG A 133 10.37 12.26 19.93
C ARG A 133 9.96 10.84 19.57
N MET A 134 10.76 9.83 19.90
CA MET A 134 10.51 8.44 19.52
C MET A 134 9.13 7.96 20.02
N GLY A 135 8.81 8.17 21.29
CA GLY A 135 7.52 7.79 21.86
C GLY A 135 6.33 8.47 21.17
N LYS A 136 6.45 9.77 20.86
CA LYS A 136 5.40 10.50 20.14
C LYS A 136 5.11 9.89 18.77
N TYR A 137 6.13 9.58 17.99
CA TYR A 137 5.95 9.04 16.64
C TYR A 137 5.50 7.57 16.67
N TRP A 138 5.88 6.84 17.71
CA TRP A 138 5.34 5.50 17.97
C TRP A 138 3.82 5.54 18.23
N GLU A 139 3.36 6.42 19.11
CA GLU A 139 1.93 6.58 19.37
C GLU A 139 1.17 7.01 18.11
N LEU A 140 1.74 7.88 17.27
CA LEU A 140 1.13 8.26 16.00
C LEU A 140 1.05 7.12 15.01
N GLN A 141 2.07 6.22 14.95
CA GLN A 141 2.01 5.00 14.14
C GLN A 141 0.89 4.09 14.59
N LYS A 142 0.77 3.84 15.92
CA LYS A 142 -0.28 3.03 16.49
C LYS A 142 -1.65 3.61 16.19
N GLU A 143 -1.87 4.89 16.48
CA GLU A 143 -3.14 5.57 16.20
C GLU A 143 -3.50 5.49 14.71
N PHE A 144 -2.53 5.71 13.83
CA PHE A 144 -2.76 5.68 12.39
C PHE A 144 -3.02 4.27 11.86
N MET A 145 -2.35 3.26 12.37
CA MET A 145 -2.62 1.86 12.07
C MET A 145 -4.05 1.50 12.48
N ASP A 146 -4.45 1.80 13.72
CA ASP A 146 -5.73 1.41 14.31
C ASP A 146 -6.93 2.18 13.72
N GLU A 147 -6.75 3.46 13.41
CA GLU A 147 -7.86 4.31 12.97
C GLU A 147 -8.02 4.37 11.44
N HIS A 148 -6.99 3.98 10.69
CA HIS A 148 -6.96 4.07 9.23
C HIS A 148 -6.57 2.73 8.60
N LEU A 149 -5.30 2.39 8.47
CA LEU A 149 -4.81 1.33 7.60
C LEU A 149 -5.49 -0.02 7.82
N ILE A 150 -5.65 -0.48 9.07
CA ILE A 150 -6.23 -1.80 9.36
C ILE A 150 -7.73 -1.87 9.03
N LYS A 151 -8.42 -0.73 8.98
CA LYS A 151 -9.87 -0.68 8.76
C LYS A 151 -10.29 -0.88 7.32
N TRP A 152 -9.37 -0.70 6.37
CA TRP A 152 -9.75 -0.75 4.97
C TRP A 152 -8.74 -1.44 4.05
N VAL A 153 -7.43 -1.36 4.35
CA VAL A 153 -6.42 -1.92 3.44
C VAL A 153 -6.59 -3.44 3.25
N PRO A 154 -6.93 -4.25 4.28
CA PRO A 154 -7.20 -5.67 4.08
C PRO A 154 -8.34 -5.92 3.09
N ASP A 155 -9.45 -5.20 3.20
CA ASP A 155 -10.61 -5.34 2.29
C ASP A 155 -10.28 -4.87 0.88
N PHE A 156 -9.59 -3.74 0.74
CA PHE A 156 -9.05 -3.28 -0.55
C PHE A 156 -8.15 -4.34 -1.21
N CYS A 157 -7.25 -4.95 -0.46
CA CYS A 157 -6.39 -6.00 -0.97
C CYS A 157 -7.17 -7.26 -1.37
N ASP A 158 -8.21 -7.61 -0.62
CA ASP A 158 -9.08 -8.75 -0.96
C ASP A 158 -9.86 -8.51 -2.25
N ASP A 159 -10.36 -7.29 -2.47
CA ASP A 159 -11.04 -6.92 -3.72
C ASP A 159 -10.07 -6.91 -4.91
N LEU A 160 -8.87 -6.38 -4.69
CA LEU A 160 -7.81 -6.40 -5.68
C LEU A 160 -7.40 -7.83 -6.06
N TYR A 161 -7.31 -8.73 -5.07
CA TYR A 161 -6.99 -10.14 -5.29
C TYR A 161 -8.09 -10.89 -6.06
N LYS A 162 -9.37 -10.58 -5.80
CA LYS A 162 -10.53 -11.17 -6.49
C LYS A 162 -10.69 -10.70 -7.92
N SER A 163 -10.03 -9.61 -8.32
CA SER A 163 -10.13 -9.10 -9.68
C SER A 163 -9.65 -10.14 -10.70
N GLU A 164 -10.46 -10.37 -11.76
CA GLU A 164 -10.16 -11.37 -12.79
C GLU A 164 -9.00 -10.97 -13.71
N HIS A 165 -8.63 -9.70 -13.73
CA HIS A 165 -7.75 -9.10 -14.73
C HIS A 165 -6.36 -8.73 -14.20
N SER A 166 -5.89 -9.38 -13.14
CA SER A 166 -4.65 -8.96 -12.52
C SER A 166 -3.84 -10.12 -11.97
N ASP A 167 -2.73 -10.44 -12.61
CA ASP A 167 -1.77 -11.39 -12.05
C ASP A 167 -0.70 -10.70 -11.21
N PHE A 168 -0.17 -9.57 -11.72
CA PHE A 168 0.83 -8.79 -10.99
C PHE A 168 0.23 -8.17 -9.72
N TYR A 169 -0.90 -7.47 -9.83
CA TYR A 169 -1.51 -6.81 -8.68
C TYR A 169 -2.09 -7.78 -7.65
N LYS A 170 -2.42 -9.03 -8.00
CA LYS A 170 -2.73 -10.08 -7.02
C LYS A 170 -1.56 -10.37 -6.10
N SER A 171 -0.34 -10.41 -6.64
CA SER A 171 0.86 -10.58 -5.82
C SER A 171 1.08 -9.39 -4.89
N ILE A 172 0.91 -8.16 -5.42
CA ILE A 172 1.06 -6.94 -4.64
C ILE A 172 -0.01 -6.83 -3.54
N ALA A 173 -1.26 -7.20 -3.84
CA ALA A 173 -2.35 -7.23 -2.86
C ALA A 173 -2.00 -8.14 -1.67
N LYS A 174 -1.55 -9.35 -1.94
CA LYS A 174 -1.17 -10.31 -0.90
C LYS A 174 0.03 -9.84 -0.06
N ILE A 175 1.05 -9.27 -0.70
CA ILE A 175 2.21 -8.70 0.01
C ILE A 175 1.76 -7.52 0.88
N THR A 176 0.95 -6.61 0.35
CA THR A 176 0.47 -5.43 1.07
C THR A 176 -0.39 -5.84 2.27
N LYS A 177 -1.37 -6.73 2.06
CA LYS A 177 -2.23 -7.23 3.15
C LYS A 177 -1.42 -7.87 4.25
N GLY A 178 -0.55 -8.82 3.87
CA GLY A 178 0.28 -9.51 4.83
C GLY A 178 1.21 -8.57 5.61
N PHE A 179 1.76 -7.56 4.95
CA PHE A 179 2.59 -6.54 5.60
C PHE A 179 1.79 -5.72 6.62
N ILE A 180 0.61 -5.23 6.27
CA ILE A 180 -0.23 -4.44 7.18
C ILE A 180 -0.67 -5.24 8.40
N LEU A 181 -1.07 -6.50 8.21
CA LEU A 181 -1.46 -7.38 9.32
C LEU A 181 -0.28 -7.66 10.27
N MET A 182 0.89 -7.97 9.69
CA MET A 182 2.11 -8.19 10.47
C MET A 182 2.55 -6.94 11.24
N ASP A 183 2.51 -5.77 10.61
CA ASP A 183 2.90 -4.50 11.22
C ASP A 183 1.95 -4.13 12.38
N LYS A 184 0.65 -4.42 12.22
CA LYS A 184 -0.35 -4.28 13.28
C LYS A 184 -0.03 -5.18 14.48
N ASP A 185 0.23 -6.47 14.24
CA ASP A 185 0.57 -7.42 15.29
C ASP A 185 1.84 -6.98 16.05
N TRP A 186 2.85 -6.53 15.32
CA TRP A 186 4.10 -6.04 15.90
C TRP A 186 3.89 -4.77 16.74
N ILE A 187 3.07 -3.83 16.28
CA ILE A 187 2.70 -2.62 17.02
C ILE A 187 2.01 -3.00 18.33
N ASP A 188 1.10 -3.98 18.32
CA ASP A 188 0.39 -4.43 19.51
C ASP A 188 1.33 -5.15 20.51
N GLU A 189 2.24 -5.97 20.02
CA GLU A 189 3.24 -6.66 20.87
C GLU A 189 4.20 -5.70 21.56
N CYS A 190 4.50 -4.56 20.93
CA CYS A 190 5.37 -3.54 21.49
C CYS A 190 4.64 -2.53 22.42
N GLU A 191 3.34 -2.71 22.67
CA GLU A 191 2.58 -1.84 23.57
C GLU A 191 3.18 -1.86 24.98
N GLY A 192 3.56 -0.66 25.48
CA GLY A 192 4.17 -0.50 26.80
C GLY A 192 5.70 -0.65 26.85
N VAL A 193 6.35 -0.83 25.70
CA VAL A 193 7.82 -0.86 25.59
C VAL A 193 8.41 0.54 25.37
N PHE A 194 7.61 1.48 24.85
CA PHE A 194 8.03 2.85 24.48
C PHE A 194 7.29 3.94 25.26
#